data_1f44eda9be0ddf37a93eb026cfc9037c
#
_entry.id   1f44eda9be0ddf37a93eb026cfc9037c
#
_cell.length_a   1.000
_cell.length_b   1.000
_cell.length_c   1.000
_cell.angle_alpha   90.00
_cell.angle_beta   90.00
_cell.angle_gamma   90.00
#
_symmetry.space_group_name_H-M   'P 1'
#
loop_
_entity.id
_entity.type
_entity.pdbx_description
1 polymer ?
#
loop_
_entity_poly.entity_id
_entity_poly.type
_entity_poly.pdbx_seq_one_letter_code
_entity_poly.pdbx_strand_id
1 'polypeptide(L)'
;SLTARYPAVHPFERELIEQFGVGYIDHPWAKPLRFAHNRADRSKQLNNYPFYSIRGEALHEVNVGPIHAGIIEPGCFRFICNGEQIIHLEIVLGFQHRGVERLIRETPNLLRQSLLCEGVAGDSAAAHGMAYAGVVESLHAVTGAEPVGIRLELERTIALEMERIALHLADTGALCMDIGFQLGQVRVGFADNRHQYDAALVW
;
A
#
# COMPACT_ATOMS: atom_id res chain seq x y z
N SER A 1 14.71 -18.15 8.39
CA SER A 1 13.84 -17.00 8.09
C SER A 1 14.23 -15.78 8.92
N LEU A 2 14.28 -14.62 8.32
CA LEU A 2 14.45 -13.34 9.03
C LEU A 2 13.17 -12.97 9.79
N THR A 3 12.01 -13.37 9.27
CA THR A 3 10.71 -13.11 9.88
C THR A 3 10.62 -13.63 11.32
N ALA A 4 11.27 -14.74 11.63
CA ALA A 4 11.30 -15.27 13.00
C ALA A 4 11.95 -14.29 14.00
N ARG A 5 12.91 -13.47 13.53
CA ARG A 5 13.60 -12.47 14.36
C ARG A 5 13.01 -11.06 14.19
N TYR A 6 12.57 -10.74 12.99
CA TYR A 6 12.02 -9.43 12.62
C TYR A 6 10.66 -9.61 11.93
N PRO A 7 9.57 -9.67 12.69
CA PRO A 7 8.24 -9.95 12.13
C PRO A 7 7.81 -9.03 10.98
N ALA A 8 8.24 -7.77 10.98
CA ALA A 8 7.90 -6.79 9.95
C ALA A 8 8.39 -7.18 8.54
N VAL A 9 9.34 -8.11 8.40
CA VAL A 9 9.83 -8.52 7.08
C VAL A 9 9.04 -9.68 6.46
N HIS A 10 8.01 -10.20 7.15
CA HIS A 10 7.21 -11.31 6.66
C HIS A 10 6.61 -11.11 5.24
N PRO A 11 6.15 -9.90 4.82
CA PRO A 11 5.60 -9.74 3.49
C PRO A 11 6.64 -9.99 2.38
N PHE A 12 7.88 -9.56 2.59
CA PHE A 12 8.96 -9.72 1.63
C PHE A 12 9.39 -11.19 1.47
N GLU A 13 9.55 -11.91 2.57
CA GLU A 13 9.87 -13.35 2.50
C GLU A 13 8.70 -14.14 1.87
N ARG A 14 7.46 -13.83 2.23
CA ARG A 14 6.26 -14.44 1.62
C ARG A 14 6.15 -14.14 0.14
N GLU A 15 6.52 -12.95 -0.30
CA GLU A 15 6.59 -12.61 -1.72
C GLU A 15 7.59 -13.47 -2.47
N LEU A 16 8.80 -13.66 -1.92
CA LEU A 16 9.83 -14.52 -2.50
C LEU A 16 9.38 -15.99 -2.54
N ILE A 17 8.70 -16.47 -1.50
CA ILE A 17 8.08 -17.80 -1.50
C ILE A 17 7.05 -17.90 -2.64
N GLU A 18 6.13 -16.95 -2.71
CA GLU A 18 5.02 -16.98 -3.67
C GLU A 18 5.50 -16.84 -5.11
N GLN A 19 6.40 -15.89 -5.38
CA GLN A 19 6.79 -15.54 -6.73
C GLN A 19 7.87 -16.46 -7.29
N PHE A 20 8.83 -16.88 -6.47
CA PHE A 20 10.02 -17.62 -6.90
C PHE A 20 10.12 -19.03 -6.33
N GLY A 21 9.21 -19.44 -5.44
CA GLY A 21 9.27 -20.76 -4.78
C GLY A 21 10.43 -20.92 -3.80
N VAL A 22 10.97 -19.83 -3.29
CA VAL A 22 12.09 -19.86 -2.31
C VAL A 22 11.59 -20.45 -1.00
N GLY A 23 12.21 -21.53 -0.54
CA GLY A 23 11.91 -22.13 0.76
C GLY A 23 12.66 -21.42 1.90
N TYR A 24 11.96 -21.09 2.96
CA TYR A 24 12.54 -20.54 4.20
C TYR A 24 12.39 -21.53 5.34
N ILE A 25 13.51 -21.84 6.00
CA ILE A 25 13.50 -22.66 7.21
C ILE A 25 12.89 -21.81 8.36
N ASP A 26 11.97 -22.40 9.12
CA ASP A 26 11.33 -21.80 10.29
C ASP A 26 10.65 -20.45 9.99
N HIS A 27 10.00 -20.33 8.82
CA HIS A 27 9.17 -19.16 8.55
C HIS A 27 7.84 -19.29 9.32
N PRO A 28 7.52 -18.36 10.24
CA PRO A 28 6.36 -18.51 11.12
C PRO A 28 5.02 -18.38 10.40
N TRP A 29 5.01 -17.78 9.21
CA TRP A 29 3.79 -17.48 8.46
C TRP A 29 3.97 -17.58 6.94
N ALA A 30 4.31 -18.76 6.43
CA ALA A 30 4.55 -19.01 5.00
C ALA A 30 3.24 -19.16 4.19
N LYS A 31 2.30 -18.23 4.32
CA LYS A 31 1.04 -18.22 3.58
C LYS A 31 1.12 -17.32 2.34
N PRO A 32 0.29 -17.58 1.31
CA PRO A 32 0.21 -16.68 0.14
C PRO A 32 -0.02 -15.22 0.52
N LEU A 33 0.52 -14.30 -0.27
CA LEU A 33 0.44 -12.86 0.01
C LEU A 33 -0.52 -12.13 -0.94
N ARG A 34 -0.29 -12.21 -2.25
CA ARG A 34 -0.97 -11.38 -3.27
C ARG A 34 -1.44 -12.14 -4.49
N PHE A 35 -1.18 -13.42 -4.57
CA PHE A 35 -1.58 -14.29 -5.67
C PHE A 35 -1.16 -13.78 -7.06
N ALA A 36 0.06 -13.27 -7.18
CA ALA A 36 0.62 -12.79 -8.43
C ALA A 36 0.41 -13.82 -9.56
N HIS A 37 0.09 -13.34 -10.78
CA HIS A 37 -0.26 -14.25 -11.90
C HIS A 37 0.91 -15.16 -12.29
N ASN A 38 2.14 -14.74 -12.07
CA ASN A 38 3.39 -15.46 -12.34
C ASN A 38 3.95 -16.20 -11.11
N ARG A 39 3.11 -16.47 -10.10
CA ARG A 39 3.53 -17.19 -8.90
C ARG A 39 4.06 -18.59 -9.20
N ALA A 40 5.00 -19.07 -8.41
CA ALA A 40 5.66 -20.35 -8.58
C ALA A 40 4.68 -21.53 -8.48
N ASP A 41 3.76 -21.49 -7.51
CA ASP A 41 2.71 -22.51 -7.35
C ASP A 41 1.35 -21.93 -7.75
N ARG A 42 0.90 -22.27 -8.95
CA ARG A 42 -0.39 -21.84 -9.50
C ARG A 42 -1.60 -22.53 -8.88
N SER A 43 -1.41 -23.59 -8.12
CA SER A 43 -2.49 -24.24 -7.37
C SER A 43 -2.99 -23.39 -6.20
N LYS A 44 -2.16 -22.47 -5.70
CA LYS A 44 -2.55 -21.49 -4.68
C LYS A 44 -3.47 -20.45 -5.31
N GLN A 45 -4.68 -20.36 -4.79
CA GLN A 45 -5.72 -19.45 -5.26
C GLN A 45 -6.38 -18.76 -4.06
N LEU A 46 -7.07 -17.65 -4.30
CA LEU A 46 -7.74 -16.90 -3.23
C LEU A 46 -8.82 -17.74 -2.54
N ASN A 47 -9.52 -18.58 -3.29
CA ASN A 47 -10.58 -19.44 -2.76
C ASN A 47 -10.07 -20.64 -1.94
N ASN A 48 -8.77 -20.95 -1.99
CA ASN A 48 -8.16 -22.02 -1.20
C ASN A 48 -7.10 -21.49 -0.20
N TYR A 49 -7.23 -20.23 0.21
CA TYR A 49 -6.33 -19.63 1.19
C TYR A 49 -6.38 -20.44 2.50
N PRO A 50 -5.22 -20.85 3.04
CA PRO A 50 -5.15 -21.70 4.23
C PRO A 50 -5.39 -20.89 5.52
N PHE A 51 -6.62 -20.45 5.73
CA PHE A 51 -6.99 -19.75 6.97
C PHE A 51 -6.73 -20.62 8.20
N TYR A 52 -6.30 -19.96 9.27
CA TYR A 52 -6.25 -20.59 10.58
C TYR A 52 -7.68 -20.87 11.05
N SER A 53 -7.91 -22.03 11.61
CA SER A 53 -9.22 -22.40 12.15
C SER A 53 -9.10 -23.13 13.46
N ILE A 54 -9.92 -22.73 14.43
CA ILE A 54 -10.09 -23.40 15.70
C ILE A 54 -11.55 -23.87 15.75
N ARG A 55 -11.78 -25.07 16.24
CA ARG A 55 -13.13 -25.62 16.42
C ARG A 55 -13.52 -25.57 17.89
N GLY A 56 -14.78 -25.18 18.16
CA GLY A 56 -15.38 -25.14 19.49
C GLY A 56 -16.81 -24.62 19.39
N GLU A 57 -17.70 -25.15 20.22
CA GLU A 57 -19.15 -24.80 20.18
C GLU A 57 -19.40 -23.30 20.49
N ALA A 58 -18.55 -22.69 21.30
CA ALA A 58 -18.65 -21.27 21.69
C ALA A 58 -17.86 -20.32 20.76
N LEU A 59 -17.15 -20.87 19.77
CA LEU A 59 -16.32 -20.07 18.86
C LEU A 59 -17.08 -19.65 17.63
N HIS A 60 -16.88 -18.41 17.23
CA HIS A 60 -17.40 -17.88 15.96
C HIS A 60 -16.33 -17.06 15.22
N GLU A 61 -16.53 -16.92 13.94
CA GLU A 61 -15.64 -16.17 13.06
C GLU A 61 -16.32 -14.88 12.62
N VAL A 62 -15.57 -13.76 12.72
CA VAL A 62 -16.02 -12.46 12.24
C VAL A 62 -15.02 -11.99 11.19
N ASN A 63 -15.51 -11.64 10.01
CA ASN A 63 -14.70 -11.11 8.93
C ASN A 63 -15.06 -9.65 8.67
N VAL A 64 -14.06 -8.77 8.72
CA VAL A 64 -14.20 -7.34 8.47
C VAL A 64 -13.39 -6.97 7.23
N GLY A 65 -14.02 -6.37 6.26
CA GLY A 65 -13.42 -6.07 4.96
C GLY A 65 -13.72 -7.13 3.89
N PRO A 66 -13.09 -7.06 2.71
CA PRO A 66 -11.91 -6.25 2.39
C PRO A 66 -12.17 -4.75 2.17
N ILE A 67 -13.42 -4.31 2.03
CA ILE A 67 -13.77 -2.91 1.78
C ILE A 67 -14.16 -2.24 3.09
N HIS A 68 -13.54 -1.09 3.39
CA HIS A 68 -13.74 -0.28 4.58
C HIS A 68 -14.24 1.10 4.17
N ALA A 69 -15.48 1.17 3.67
CA ALA A 69 -16.13 2.40 3.18
C ALA A 69 -15.35 3.16 2.07
N GLY A 70 -14.31 2.55 1.50
CA GLY A 70 -13.43 3.20 0.53
C GLY A 70 -12.43 4.20 1.13
N ILE A 71 -12.32 4.27 2.46
CA ILE A 71 -11.45 5.23 3.16
C ILE A 71 -10.02 4.70 3.26
N ILE A 72 -9.85 3.44 3.68
CA ILE A 72 -8.55 2.79 3.76
C ILE A 72 -8.38 1.76 2.64
N GLU A 73 -7.15 1.37 2.39
CA GLU A 73 -6.83 0.33 1.40
C GLU A 73 -7.51 -1.00 1.76
N PRO A 74 -7.95 -1.78 0.75
CA PRO A 74 -8.57 -3.07 0.98
C PRO A 74 -7.69 -4.04 1.76
N GLY A 75 -8.23 -4.54 2.85
CA GLY A 75 -7.61 -5.57 3.68
C GLY A 75 -8.70 -6.33 4.42
N CYS A 76 -8.54 -7.61 4.59
CA CYS A 76 -9.50 -8.45 5.28
C CYS A 76 -8.95 -8.82 6.66
N PHE A 77 -9.72 -8.50 7.69
CA PHE A 77 -9.43 -8.81 9.10
C PHE A 77 -10.36 -9.93 9.55
N ARG A 78 -9.81 -11.11 9.73
CA ARG A 78 -10.57 -12.27 10.16
C ARG A 78 -10.28 -12.58 11.62
N PHE A 79 -11.30 -12.46 12.44
CA PHE A 79 -11.26 -12.70 13.86
C PHE A 79 -11.85 -14.08 14.19
N ILE A 80 -11.22 -14.80 15.11
CA ILE A 80 -11.83 -15.94 15.81
C ILE A 80 -12.12 -15.48 17.22
N CYS A 81 -13.38 -15.54 17.61
CA CYS A 81 -13.89 -14.98 18.86
C CYS A 81 -14.57 -16.03 19.73
N ASN A 82 -14.48 -15.83 21.06
CA ASN A 82 -15.33 -16.48 22.05
C ASN A 82 -16.14 -15.38 22.74
N GLY A 83 -17.40 -15.22 22.38
CA GLY A 83 -18.17 -14.04 22.75
C GLY A 83 -17.47 -12.77 22.23
N GLU A 84 -17.19 -11.83 23.11
CA GLU A 84 -16.49 -10.57 22.77
C GLU A 84 -14.96 -10.69 22.83
N GLN A 85 -14.44 -11.82 23.27
CA GLN A 85 -13.00 -12.02 23.40
C GLN A 85 -12.40 -12.49 22.07
N ILE A 86 -11.47 -11.71 21.52
CA ILE A 86 -10.69 -12.08 20.33
C ILE A 86 -9.60 -13.07 20.75
N ILE A 87 -9.65 -14.28 20.18
CA ILE A 87 -8.67 -15.35 20.42
C ILE A 87 -7.56 -15.29 19.35
N HIS A 88 -7.94 -15.00 18.10
CA HIS A 88 -7.01 -14.96 16.98
C HIS A 88 -7.42 -13.90 15.97
N LEU A 89 -6.44 -13.19 15.42
CA LEU A 89 -6.59 -12.27 14.31
C LEU A 89 -5.70 -12.71 13.16
N GLU A 90 -6.29 -12.85 11.98
CA GLU A 90 -5.57 -13.07 10.74
C GLU A 90 -5.85 -11.93 9.76
N ILE A 91 -4.79 -11.29 9.26
CA ILE A 91 -4.87 -10.17 8.33
C ILE A 91 -4.48 -10.64 6.95
N VAL A 92 -5.36 -10.46 5.97
CA VAL A 92 -5.12 -10.78 4.57
C VAL A 92 -5.03 -9.47 3.78
N LEU A 93 -3.89 -9.25 3.16
CA LEU A 93 -3.58 -8.10 2.32
C LEU A 93 -3.44 -8.54 0.85
N GLY A 94 -2.99 -7.64 -0.01
CA GLY A 94 -2.69 -7.98 -1.40
C GLY A 94 -3.84 -7.77 -2.38
N PHE A 95 -4.99 -7.27 -1.92
CA PHE A 95 -6.16 -7.00 -2.78
C PHE A 95 -5.90 -5.93 -3.83
N GLN A 96 -4.95 -5.02 -3.60
CA GLN A 96 -4.57 -3.96 -4.53
C GLN A 96 -3.37 -4.31 -5.42
N HIS A 97 -2.89 -5.55 -5.39
CA HIS A 97 -1.78 -5.94 -6.25
C HIS A 97 -2.15 -5.83 -7.74
N ARG A 98 -1.47 -4.94 -8.47
CA ARG A 98 -1.71 -4.61 -9.88
C ARG A 98 -0.53 -4.95 -10.79
N GLY A 99 0.55 -5.52 -10.24
CA GLY A 99 1.75 -5.88 -10.97
C GLY A 99 2.58 -4.67 -11.43
N VAL A 100 2.58 -3.58 -10.65
CA VAL A 100 3.24 -2.30 -11.01
C VAL A 100 4.73 -2.50 -11.26
N GLU A 101 5.44 -3.26 -10.42
CA GLU A 101 6.88 -3.53 -10.61
C GLU A 101 7.16 -4.19 -11.96
N ARG A 102 6.31 -5.12 -12.39
CA ARG A 102 6.43 -5.75 -13.71
C ARG A 102 6.18 -4.74 -14.82
N LEU A 103 5.15 -3.91 -14.69
CA LEU A 103 4.82 -2.89 -15.67
C LEU A 103 5.95 -1.87 -15.82
N ILE A 104 6.56 -1.42 -14.73
CA ILE A 104 7.73 -0.53 -14.75
C ILE A 104 8.88 -1.19 -15.50
N ARG A 105 9.21 -2.44 -15.18
CA ARG A 105 10.31 -3.17 -15.82
C ARG A 105 10.09 -3.39 -17.32
N GLU A 106 8.84 -3.63 -17.75
CA GLU A 106 8.46 -3.88 -19.14
C GLU A 106 8.27 -2.60 -19.97
N THR A 107 8.21 -1.43 -19.32
CA THR A 107 7.99 -0.13 -19.96
C THR A 107 9.32 0.57 -20.23
N PRO A 108 9.74 0.78 -21.49
CA PRO A 108 11.04 1.38 -21.80
C PRO A 108 11.09 2.90 -21.65
N ASN A 109 9.94 3.58 -21.56
CA ASN A 109 9.83 5.03 -21.49
C ASN A 109 9.82 5.52 -20.04
N LEU A 110 10.81 6.34 -19.66
CA LEU A 110 10.97 6.85 -18.29
C LEU A 110 9.78 7.67 -17.80
N LEU A 111 9.21 8.53 -18.66
CA LEU A 111 8.03 9.32 -18.29
C LEU A 111 6.84 8.41 -17.97
N ARG A 112 6.66 7.35 -18.76
CA ARG A 112 5.58 6.39 -18.52
C ARG A 112 5.84 5.55 -17.26
N GLN A 113 7.09 5.27 -16.95
CA GLN A 113 7.48 4.62 -15.68
C GLN A 113 7.17 5.53 -14.48
N SER A 114 7.43 6.85 -14.59
CA SER A 114 7.07 7.82 -13.55
C SER A 114 5.57 7.79 -13.26
N LEU A 115 4.73 7.87 -14.28
CA LEU A 115 3.27 7.78 -14.13
C LEU A 115 2.80 6.44 -13.49
N LEU A 116 3.50 5.34 -13.77
CA LEU A 116 3.24 4.07 -13.10
C LEU A 116 3.61 4.11 -11.62
N CYS A 117 4.69 4.81 -11.27
CA CYS A 117 5.10 4.99 -9.87
C CYS A 117 4.10 5.86 -9.10
N GLU A 118 3.60 6.96 -9.69
CA GLU A 118 2.53 7.78 -9.12
C GLU A 118 1.26 6.97 -8.84
N GLY A 119 0.97 5.98 -9.69
CA GLY A 119 -0.16 5.07 -9.55
C GLY A 119 0.01 3.96 -8.50
N VAL A 120 1.14 3.88 -7.79
CA VAL A 120 1.35 2.86 -6.72
C VAL A 120 0.37 3.06 -5.58
N ALA A 121 0.22 4.30 -5.13
CA ALA A 121 -0.78 4.68 -4.13
C ALA A 121 -1.28 6.09 -4.45
N GLY A 122 -2.59 6.25 -4.64
CA GLY A 122 -3.21 7.53 -4.98
C GLY A 122 -2.97 8.62 -3.94
N ASP A 123 -2.80 8.21 -2.67
CA ASP A 123 -2.56 9.11 -1.55
C ASP A 123 -1.14 9.68 -1.49
N SER A 124 -0.22 9.18 -2.30
CA SER A 124 1.20 9.57 -2.29
C SER A 124 1.79 9.59 -3.70
N ALA A 125 1.05 10.12 -4.66
CA ALA A 125 1.46 10.20 -6.06
C ALA A 125 2.73 11.04 -6.22
N ALA A 126 2.77 12.25 -5.64
CA ALA A 126 3.94 13.12 -5.69
C ALA A 126 5.15 12.48 -5.00
N ALA A 127 4.95 11.87 -3.84
CA ALA A 127 6.03 11.19 -3.11
C ALA A 127 6.63 10.04 -3.93
N HIS A 128 5.81 9.20 -4.57
CA HIS A 128 6.28 8.10 -5.41
C HIS A 128 6.96 8.59 -6.69
N GLY A 129 6.42 9.64 -7.34
CA GLY A 129 7.03 10.28 -8.49
C GLY A 129 8.41 10.86 -8.15
N MET A 130 8.53 11.56 -7.02
CA MET A 130 9.82 12.09 -6.52
C MET A 130 10.81 10.97 -6.20
N ALA A 131 10.37 9.91 -5.52
CA ALA A 131 11.24 8.77 -5.21
C ALA A 131 11.78 8.11 -6.49
N TYR A 132 10.93 7.93 -7.50
CA TYR A 132 11.34 7.40 -8.79
C TYR A 132 12.33 8.32 -9.50
N ALA A 133 12.05 9.63 -9.57
CA ALA A 133 12.93 10.61 -10.17
C ALA A 133 14.32 10.61 -9.49
N GLY A 134 14.35 10.60 -8.15
CA GLY A 134 15.59 10.53 -7.38
C GLY A 134 16.43 9.27 -7.66
N VAL A 135 15.79 8.12 -7.85
CA VAL A 135 16.48 6.88 -8.26
C VAL A 135 17.10 7.04 -9.65
N VAL A 136 16.34 7.54 -10.63
CA VAL A 136 16.82 7.74 -12.01
C VAL A 136 17.97 8.75 -12.04
N GLU A 137 17.84 9.86 -11.33
CA GLU A 137 18.88 10.91 -11.22
C GLU A 137 20.15 10.38 -10.56
N SER A 138 20.00 9.59 -9.50
CA SER A 138 21.14 8.94 -8.85
C SER A 138 21.89 7.99 -9.79
N LEU A 139 21.17 7.25 -10.62
CA LEU A 139 21.79 6.39 -11.65
C LEU A 139 22.48 7.22 -12.72
N HIS A 140 21.89 8.33 -13.15
CA HIS A 140 22.52 9.24 -14.13
C HIS A 140 23.74 9.94 -13.55
N ALA A 141 23.75 10.31 -12.27
CA ALA A 141 24.91 10.91 -11.62
C ALA A 141 26.14 10.00 -11.67
N VAL A 142 25.96 8.67 -11.61
CA VAL A 142 27.06 7.69 -11.79
C VAL A 142 27.70 7.80 -13.18
N THR A 143 26.96 8.27 -14.19
CA THR A 143 27.45 8.48 -15.57
C THR A 143 27.97 9.91 -15.81
N GLY A 144 28.08 10.75 -14.76
CA GLY A 144 28.61 12.09 -14.82
C GLY A 144 27.58 13.16 -15.20
N ALA A 145 26.28 12.89 -15.06
CA ALA A 145 25.26 13.90 -15.25
C ALA A 145 25.30 14.95 -14.13
N GLU A 146 24.99 16.21 -14.49
CA GLU A 146 24.91 17.30 -13.52
C GLU A 146 23.79 17.11 -12.52
N PRO A 147 23.98 17.49 -11.25
CA PRO A 147 22.93 17.46 -10.23
C PRO A 147 21.73 18.34 -10.62
N VAL A 148 20.58 17.98 -10.10
CA VAL A 148 19.35 18.78 -10.26
C VAL A 148 19.53 20.16 -9.61
N GLY A 149 19.07 21.22 -10.25
CA GLY A 149 19.16 22.57 -9.71
C GLY A 149 18.28 22.77 -8.48
N ILE A 150 18.74 23.60 -7.54
CA ILE A 150 18.03 23.90 -6.28
C ILE A 150 16.56 24.34 -6.48
N ARG A 151 16.28 25.02 -7.57
CA ARG A 151 14.91 25.46 -7.90
C ARG A 151 13.96 24.26 -8.06
N LEU A 152 14.36 23.25 -8.83
CA LEU A 152 13.54 22.05 -9.03
C LEU A 152 13.39 21.24 -7.75
N GLU A 153 14.42 21.18 -6.90
CA GLU A 153 14.30 20.54 -5.59
C GLU A 153 13.28 21.25 -4.69
N LEU A 154 13.25 22.59 -4.70
CA LEU A 154 12.27 23.37 -3.97
C LEU A 154 10.85 23.18 -4.51
N GLU A 155 10.67 23.18 -5.83
CA GLU A 155 9.37 22.93 -6.48
C GLU A 155 8.83 21.54 -6.10
N ARG A 156 9.67 20.51 -6.14
CA ARG A 156 9.32 19.14 -5.69
C ARG A 156 8.96 19.10 -4.20
N THR A 157 9.71 19.81 -3.37
CA THR A 157 9.43 19.89 -1.93
C THR A 157 8.08 20.54 -1.67
N ILE A 158 7.75 21.62 -2.39
CA ILE A 158 6.44 22.27 -2.29
C ILE A 158 5.33 21.30 -2.69
N ALA A 159 5.48 20.59 -3.82
CA ALA A 159 4.49 19.61 -4.26
C ALA A 159 4.25 18.52 -3.21
N LEU A 160 5.33 18.00 -2.59
CA LEU A 160 5.26 17.00 -1.53
C LEU A 160 4.53 17.51 -0.28
N GLU A 161 4.79 18.75 0.13
CA GLU A 161 4.11 19.35 1.29
C GLU A 161 2.63 19.65 0.98
N MET A 162 2.30 20.04 -0.25
CA MET A 162 0.91 20.19 -0.69
C MET A 162 0.16 18.86 -0.66
N GLU A 163 0.75 17.78 -1.17
CA GLU A 163 0.20 16.42 -1.05
C GLU A 163 -0.05 16.05 0.41
N ARG A 164 0.93 16.29 1.29
CA ARG A 164 0.81 16.01 2.72
C ARG A 164 -0.35 16.77 3.37
N ILE A 165 -0.51 18.04 3.05
CA ILE A 165 -1.62 18.86 3.57
C ILE A 165 -2.96 18.30 3.07
N ALA A 166 -3.08 17.99 1.78
CA ALA A 166 -4.28 17.41 1.21
C ALA A 166 -4.69 16.12 1.91
N LEU A 167 -3.73 15.21 2.14
CA LEU A 167 -4.01 13.95 2.83
C LEU A 167 -4.39 14.13 4.29
N HIS A 168 -3.75 15.04 5.02
CA HIS A 168 -4.16 15.33 6.39
C HIS A 168 -5.57 15.91 6.47
N LEU A 169 -5.97 16.70 5.47
CA LEU A 169 -7.35 17.18 5.36
C LEU A 169 -8.31 16.04 5.04
N ALA A 170 -8.00 15.18 4.07
CA ALA A 170 -8.82 14.02 3.71
C ALA A 170 -9.04 13.09 4.90
N ASP A 171 -7.96 12.71 5.61
CA ASP A 171 -8.02 11.85 6.79
C ASP A 171 -8.83 12.48 7.93
N THR A 172 -8.66 13.79 8.15
CA THR A 172 -9.43 14.54 9.15
C THR A 172 -10.91 14.54 8.78
N GLY A 173 -11.24 14.71 7.50
CA GLY A 173 -12.60 14.64 6.99
C GLY A 173 -13.23 13.26 7.20
N ALA A 174 -12.49 12.19 6.90
CA ALA A 174 -12.90 10.81 7.12
C ALA A 174 -13.16 10.54 8.61
N LEU A 175 -12.26 10.98 9.49
CA LEU A 175 -12.44 10.87 10.94
C LEU A 175 -13.70 11.61 11.41
N CYS A 176 -13.92 12.84 10.93
CA CYS A 176 -15.14 13.60 11.24
C CYS A 176 -16.40 12.86 10.83
N MET A 177 -16.38 12.18 9.69
CA MET A 177 -17.49 11.36 9.22
C MET A 177 -17.75 10.17 10.15
N ASP A 178 -16.72 9.45 10.55
CA ASP A 178 -16.81 8.27 11.41
C ASP A 178 -17.40 8.59 12.80
N ILE A 179 -17.06 9.75 13.37
CA ILE A 179 -17.59 10.19 14.65
C ILE A 179 -18.93 10.96 14.53
N GLY A 180 -19.49 11.07 13.34
CA GLY A 180 -20.77 11.75 13.08
C GLY A 180 -20.68 13.29 13.12
N PHE A 181 -19.49 13.88 13.04
CA PHE A 181 -19.30 15.34 13.03
C PHE A 181 -19.36 15.89 11.60
N GLN A 182 -20.58 15.95 11.05
CA GLN A 182 -20.83 16.33 9.65
C GLN A 182 -20.33 17.75 9.31
N LEU A 183 -20.44 18.71 10.21
CA LEU A 183 -19.95 20.07 9.97
C LEU A 183 -18.44 20.12 9.76
N GLY A 184 -17.68 19.34 10.54
CA GLY A 184 -16.24 19.18 10.38
C GLY A 184 -15.90 18.56 9.03
N GLN A 185 -16.55 17.46 8.69
CA GLN A 185 -16.37 16.78 7.39
C GLN A 185 -16.58 17.74 6.21
N VAL A 186 -17.67 18.51 6.18
CA VAL A 186 -17.96 19.44 5.08
C VAL A 186 -16.91 20.54 4.98
N ARG A 187 -16.49 21.13 6.11
CA ARG A 187 -15.48 22.20 6.13
C ARG A 187 -14.13 21.72 5.63
N VAL A 188 -13.71 20.54 6.08
CA VAL A 188 -12.43 19.94 5.67
C VAL A 188 -12.48 19.54 4.21
N GLY A 189 -13.58 18.95 3.72
CA GLY A 189 -13.75 18.59 2.32
C GLY A 189 -13.69 19.80 1.37
N PHE A 190 -14.16 20.97 1.77
CA PHE A 190 -13.99 22.20 0.98
C PHE A 190 -12.53 22.67 0.95
N ALA A 191 -11.78 22.51 2.03
CA ALA A 191 -10.36 22.85 2.09
C ALA A 191 -9.53 21.90 1.21
N ASP A 192 -9.79 20.59 1.28
CA ASP A 192 -9.14 19.56 0.49
C ASP A 192 -9.32 19.80 -1.02
N ASN A 193 -10.54 20.06 -1.48
CA ASN A 193 -10.79 20.37 -2.88
C ASN A 193 -9.98 21.57 -3.39
N ARG A 194 -9.82 22.64 -2.60
CA ARG A 194 -8.98 23.78 -2.98
C ARG A 194 -7.51 23.38 -3.15
N HIS A 195 -6.96 22.64 -2.20
CA HIS A 195 -5.57 22.19 -2.28
C HIS A 195 -5.29 21.23 -3.42
N GLN A 196 -6.25 20.37 -3.79
CA GLN A 196 -6.13 19.50 -4.97
C GLN A 196 -6.10 20.31 -6.27
N TYR A 197 -6.89 21.39 -6.39
CA TYR A 197 -6.84 22.29 -7.55
C TYR A 197 -5.52 23.07 -7.61
N ASP A 198 -5.02 23.56 -6.47
CA ASP A 198 -3.76 24.28 -6.41
C ASP A 198 -2.57 23.37 -6.75
N ALA A 199 -2.58 22.12 -6.31
CA ALA A 199 -1.59 21.11 -6.67
C ALA A 199 -1.59 20.82 -8.18
N ALA A 200 -2.76 20.71 -8.80
CA ALA A 200 -2.89 20.49 -10.26
C ALA A 200 -2.34 21.63 -11.12
N LEU A 201 -2.16 22.84 -10.56
CA LEU A 201 -1.58 23.99 -11.26
C LEU A 201 -0.04 24.02 -11.21
N VAL A 202 0.59 23.17 -10.39
CA VAL A 202 2.06 23.09 -10.23
C VAL A 202 2.66 22.00 -11.15
N TRP A 203 1.83 21.13 -11.72
CA TRP A 203 2.21 20.11 -12.73
C TRP A 203 1.80 20.55 -14.13
#